data_f2a4e45e97afd61ecb3f7223f4b5773e
#
_entry.id   f2a4e45e97afd61ecb3f7223f4b5773e
#
_cell.length_a   1.000
_cell.length_b   1.000
_cell.length_c   1.000
_cell.angle_alpha   90.00
_cell.angle_beta   90.00
_cell.angle_gamma   90.00
#
_symmetry.space_group_name_H-M   'P 1'
#
loop_
_entity.id
_entity.type
_entity.pdbx_description
1 polymer ?
#
loop_
_entity_poly.entity_id
_entity_poly.type
_entity_poly.pdbx_seq_one_letter_code
_entity_poly.pdbx_strand_id
1 'polypeptide(L)'
;MAGGNGLRSGGQILVDQLRIHEVDTIFCVPGESYLTVIDALHDAQNEIKTVACRQEGGATNMAEAYGKLTGKPGVAMVTRGPGACNGSIGVHTAMQDSTPMVIFIGQVARDQEYREAFQEVDYHQFYGAICKKVVQIDHAERVPELVSQAFHIAASGRPGPVAVSIPEDMQRDMADVADARSFTTVRSEVGPKAMADFRAQLANSERPLMILGGAGWSEKACTDIQAFSEANGVPVAASFRCQ
;
A
#
# COMPACT_ATOMS: atom_id res chain seq x y z
N MET A 1 -20.86 3.64 22.39
CA MET A 1 -19.54 2.98 22.33
C MET A 1 -19.74 1.72 21.50
N ALA A 2 -19.06 1.58 20.37
CA ALA A 2 -19.09 0.32 19.64
C ALA A 2 -18.44 -0.76 20.53
N GLY A 3 -19.13 -1.87 20.76
CA GLY A 3 -18.58 -2.98 21.53
C GLY A 3 -17.34 -3.52 20.85
N GLY A 4 -16.32 -3.88 21.62
CA GLY A 4 -15.13 -4.57 21.09
C GLY A 4 -15.48 -5.96 20.58
N ASN A 5 -14.63 -6.52 19.73
CA ASN A 5 -14.79 -7.86 19.14
C ASN A 5 -14.26 -8.98 20.08
N GLY A 6 -14.03 -8.67 21.34
CA GLY A 6 -13.37 -9.52 22.31
C GLY A 6 -11.85 -9.32 22.35
N LEU A 7 -11.21 -9.97 23.30
CA LEU A 7 -9.77 -9.83 23.55
C LEU A 7 -8.96 -10.58 22.46
N ARG A 8 -8.17 -9.84 21.68
CA ARG A 8 -7.32 -10.36 20.59
C ARG A 8 -5.90 -9.83 20.72
N SER A 9 -4.92 -10.59 20.25
CA SER A 9 -3.55 -10.07 20.13
C SER A 9 -3.41 -9.01 19.03
N GLY A 10 -2.43 -8.13 19.14
CA GLY A 10 -2.13 -7.14 18.10
C GLY A 10 -1.94 -7.77 16.71
N GLY A 11 -1.34 -8.98 16.65
CA GLY A 11 -1.21 -9.74 15.40
C GLY A 11 -2.56 -10.20 14.84
N GLN A 12 -3.46 -10.71 15.69
CA GLN A 12 -4.82 -11.10 15.29
C GLN A 12 -5.62 -9.88 14.80
N ILE A 13 -5.57 -8.78 15.54
CA ILE A 13 -6.24 -7.53 15.14
C ILE A 13 -5.73 -7.05 13.79
N LEU A 14 -4.40 -7.13 13.54
CA LEU A 14 -3.82 -6.74 12.25
C LEU A 14 -4.37 -7.61 11.11
N VAL A 15 -4.42 -8.92 11.27
CA VAL A 15 -4.94 -9.83 10.24
C VAL A 15 -6.44 -9.62 10.00
N ASP A 16 -7.22 -9.34 11.05
CA ASP A 16 -8.63 -8.97 10.90
C ASP A 16 -8.80 -7.67 10.09
N GLN A 17 -7.91 -6.68 10.30
CA GLN A 17 -7.92 -5.47 9.48
C GLN A 17 -7.55 -5.75 8.02
N LEU A 18 -6.64 -6.68 7.74
CA LEU A 18 -6.34 -7.08 6.35
C LEU A 18 -7.56 -7.69 5.66
N ARG A 19 -8.35 -8.54 6.36
CA ARG A 19 -9.63 -9.07 5.86
C ARG A 19 -10.62 -7.97 5.53
N ILE A 20 -10.79 -7.00 6.43
CA ILE A 20 -11.70 -5.86 6.28
C ILE A 20 -11.34 -5.01 5.07
N HIS A 21 -10.04 -4.88 4.78
CA HIS A 21 -9.54 -4.17 3.60
C HIS A 21 -9.45 -5.05 2.35
N GLU A 22 -10.09 -6.22 2.36
CA GLU A 22 -10.18 -7.15 1.23
C GLU A 22 -8.81 -7.61 0.69
N VAL A 23 -7.83 -7.75 1.58
CA VAL A 23 -6.54 -8.33 1.22
C VAL A 23 -6.71 -9.83 1.02
N ASP A 24 -6.50 -10.30 -0.18
CA ASP A 24 -6.57 -11.71 -0.55
C ASP A 24 -5.21 -12.38 -0.71
N THR A 25 -4.16 -11.58 -0.90
CA THR A 25 -2.79 -12.07 -1.14
C THR A 25 -1.76 -11.19 -0.44
N ILE A 26 -0.82 -11.83 0.24
CA ILE A 26 0.34 -11.20 0.90
C ILE A 26 1.61 -11.84 0.38
N PHE A 27 2.61 -11.04 0.07
CA PHE A 27 3.95 -11.48 -0.31
C PHE A 27 4.91 -11.25 0.85
N CYS A 28 5.60 -12.29 1.31
CA CYS A 28 6.45 -12.15 2.49
C CYS A 28 7.74 -12.98 2.41
N VAL A 29 8.76 -12.55 3.13
CA VAL A 29 9.85 -13.41 3.57
C VAL A 29 9.66 -13.61 5.07
N PRO A 30 9.27 -14.80 5.52
CA PRO A 30 9.01 -15.06 6.94
C PRO A 30 10.20 -14.68 7.82
N GLY A 31 9.92 -14.02 8.94
CA GLY A 31 10.96 -13.57 9.86
C GLY A 31 10.48 -13.52 11.31
N GLU A 32 11.42 -13.57 12.25
CA GLU A 32 11.12 -13.66 13.68
C GLU A 32 10.41 -12.44 14.26
N SER A 33 10.62 -11.25 13.67
CA SER A 33 10.08 -9.99 14.21
C SER A 33 8.57 -9.80 13.97
N TYR A 34 7.88 -10.77 13.35
CA TYR A 34 6.42 -10.72 13.18
C TYR A 34 5.77 -12.12 13.23
N LEU A 35 6.28 -13.00 14.11
CA LEU A 35 5.77 -14.36 14.28
C LEU A 35 4.30 -14.40 14.70
N THR A 36 3.85 -13.49 15.55
CA THR A 36 2.45 -13.42 15.98
C THR A 36 1.50 -13.10 14.83
N VAL A 37 1.96 -12.29 13.85
CA VAL A 37 1.20 -12.03 12.63
C VAL A 37 1.21 -13.25 11.71
N ILE A 38 2.34 -13.95 11.58
CA ILE A 38 2.42 -15.19 10.78
C ILE A 38 1.48 -16.27 11.33
N ASP A 39 1.40 -16.41 12.67
CA ASP A 39 0.50 -17.33 13.33
C ASP A 39 -0.97 -16.99 13.04
N ALA A 40 -1.35 -15.72 13.17
CA ALA A 40 -2.69 -15.26 12.81
C ALA A 40 -3.02 -15.41 11.31
N LEU A 41 -2.02 -15.27 10.41
CA LEU A 41 -2.19 -15.54 8.98
C LEU A 41 -2.37 -17.03 8.68
N HIS A 42 -1.75 -17.92 9.49
CA HIS A 42 -1.99 -19.35 9.36
C HIS A 42 -3.47 -19.67 9.63
N ASP A 43 -4.07 -19.07 10.65
CA ASP A 43 -5.50 -19.24 10.93
C ASP A 43 -6.39 -18.66 9.81
N ALA A 44 -5.90 -17.66 9.10
CA ALA A 44 -6.59 -16.99 7.98
C ALA A 44 -6.29 -17.59 6.60
N GLN A 45 -5.58 -18.71 6.49
CA GLN A 45 -5.04 -19.26 5.23
C GLN A 45 -6.09 -19.61 4.17
N ASN A 46 -7.35 -19.79 4.56
CA ASN A 46 -8.47 -20.03 3.63
C ASN A 46 -9.01 -18.73 2.99
N GLU A 47 -8.66 -17.58 3.53
CA GLU A 47 -9.14 -16.26 3.12
C GLU A 47 -8.01 -15.41 2.53
N ILE A 48 -6.81 -15.47 3.11
CA ILE A 48 -5.63 -14.71 2.69
C ILE A 48 -4.53 -15.67 2.26
N LYS A 49 -4.18 -15.62 0.99
CA LYS A 49 -3.05 -16.39 0.44
C LYS A 49 -1.72 -15.75 0.85
N THR A 50 -0.93 -16.45 1.63
CA THR A 50 0.43 -16.02 1.99
C THR A 50 1.45 -16.65 1.03
N VAL A 51 2.13 -15.82 0.24
CA VAL A 51 3.17 -16.23 -0.72
C VAL A 51 4.53 -16.02 -0.08
N ALA A 52 5.15 -17.11 0.38
CA ALA A 52 6.51 -17.07 0.91
C ALA A 52 7.53 -16.91 -0.22
N CYS A 53 8.33 -15.87 -0.13
CA CYS A 53 9.37 -15.50 -1.08
C CYS A 53 10.75 -15.85 -0.51
N ARG A 54 11.75 -15.93 -1.36
CA ARG A 54 13.14 -16.24 -0.95
C ARG A 54 14.00 -14.99 -0.75
N GLN A 55 13.47 -13.82 -1.14
CA GLN A 55 14.17 -12.55 -1.05
C GLN A 55 13.14 -11.42 -1.03
N GLU A 56 13.36 -10.43 -0.18
CA GLU A 56 12.36 -9.38 0.12
C GLU A 56 12.13 -8.42 -1.04
N GLY A 57 13.14 -8.14 -1.84
CA GLY A 57 12.97 -7.37 -3.08
C GLY A 57 12.03 -8.08 -4.06
N GLY A 58 12.06 -9.43 -4.10
CA GLY A 58 11.09 -10.23 -4.84
C GLY A 58 9.67 -10.07 -4.28
N ALA A 59 9.52 -10.14 -2.95
CA ALA A 59 8.24 -9.97 -2.27
C ALA A 59 7.64 -8.59 -2.54
N THR A 60 8.44 -7.53 -2.40
CA THR A 60 7.97 -6.14 -2.60
C THR A 60 7.69 -5.82 -4.08
N ASN A 61 8.47 -6.37 -5.03
CA ASN A 61 8.17 -6.25 -6.45
C ASN A 61 6.88 -7.00 -6.84
N MET A 62 6.60 -8.16 -6.23
CA MET A 62 5.32 -8.85 -6.45
C MET A 62 4.13 -8.07 -5.87
N ALA A 63 4.28 -7.46 -4.69
CA ALA A 63 3.26 -6.59 -4.11
C ALA A 63 3.05 -5.34 -4.98
N GLU A 64 4.11 -4.75 -5.52
CA GLU A 64 4.02 -3.64 -6.48
C GLU A 64 3.25 -4.06 -7.73
N ALA A 65 3.63 -5.17 -8.36
CA ALA A 65 2.95 -5.68 -9.55
C ALA A 65 1.47 -6.00 -9.28
N TYR A 66 1.15 -6.56 -8.12
CA TYR A 66 -0.23 -6.78 -7.69
C TYR A 66 -1.02 -5.46 -7.61
N GLY A 67 -0.44 -4.44 -6.96
CA GLY A 67 -1.06 -3.12 -6.86
C GLY A 67 -1.28 -2.46 -8.22
N LYS A 68 -0.33 -2.60 -9.12
CA LYS A 68 -0.40 -2.06 -10.49
C LYS A 68 -1.48 -2.73 -11.33
N LEU A 69 -1.60 -4.04 -11.23
CA LEU A 69 -2.57 -4.83 -12.00
C LEU A 69 -4.00 -4.71 -11.47
N THR A 70 -4.18 -4.63 -10.15
CA THR A 70 -5.51 -4.67 -9.52
C THR A 70 -6.06 -3.30 -9.16
N GLY A 71 -5.19 -2.30 -9.01
CA GLY A 71 -5.54 -0.99 -8.46
C GLY A 71 -5.81 -1.01 -6.93
N LYS A 72 -5.71 -2.18 -6.28
CA LYS A 72 -5.78 -2.35 -4.82
C LYS A 72 -4.38 -2.27 -4.22
N PRO A 73 -4.21 -1.80 -2.96
CA PRO A 73 -2.89 -1.82 -2.34
C PRO A 73 -2.30 -3.23 -2.26
N GLY A 74 -1.18 -3.45 -2.92
CA GLY A 74 -0.42 -4.69 -2.76
C GLY A 74 0.23 -4.75 -1.38
N VAL A 75 0.25 -5.91 -0.74
CA VAL A 75 0.73 -6.08 0.63
C VAL A 75 2.02 -6.91 0.65
N ALA A 76 3.07 -6.35 1.24
CA ALA A 76 4.30 -7.07 1.54
C ALA A 76 4.56 -7.10 3.06
N MET A 77 5.19 -8.20 3.53
CA MET A 77 5.64 -8.31 4.92
C MET A 77 7.11 -8.75 4.95
N VAL A 78 7.92 -8.03 5.72
CA VAL A 78 9.35 -8.28 5.84
C VAL A 78 9.80 -8.17 7.30
N THR A 79 10.90 -8.86 7.64
CA THR A 79 11.50 -8.74 8.95
C THR A 79 12.25 -7.40 9.11
N ARG A 80 12.59 -7.05 10.35
CA ARG A 80 13.37 -5.87 10.68
C ARG A 80 14.75 -5.86 10.02
N GLY A 81 15.38 -4.69 9.97
CA GLY A 81 16.76 -4.48 9.51
C GLY A 81 16.99 -4.99 8.08
N PRO A 82 17.74 -6.09 7.90
CA PRO A 82 18.11 -6.58 6.57
C PRO A 82 16.92 -6.85 5.66
N GLY A 83 15.80 -7.38 6.21
CA GLY A 83 14.58 -7.62 5.43
C GLY A 83 13.97 -6.32 4.90
N ALA A 84 13.87 -5.32 5.75
CA ALA A 84 13.42 -3.99 5.35
C ALA A 84 14.36 -3.36 4.29
N CYS A 85 15.68 -3.44 4.49
CA CYS A 85 16.65 -2.91 3.53
C CYS A 85 16.53 -3.59 2.16
N ASN A 86 16.43 -4.92 2.12
CA ASN A 86 16.26 -5.67 0.88
C ASN A 86 14.92 -5.36 0.19
N GLY A 87 13.86 -5.14 0.98
CA GLY A 87 12.52 -4.84 0.47
C GLY A 87 12.38 -3.43 -0.11
N SER A 88 13.29 -2.52 0.18
CA SER A 88 13.19 -1.11 -0.22
C SER A 88 13.13 -0.90 -1.73
N ILE A 89 13.67 -1.80 -2.55
CA ILE A 89 13.69 -1.68 -4.01
C ILE A 89 12.27 -1.68 -4.61
N GLY A 90 11.41 -2.60 -4.21
CA GLY A 90 10.03 -2.63 -4.71
C GLY A 90 9.19 -1.47 -4.16
N VAL A 91 9.47 -1.02 -2.93
CA VAL A 91 8.84 0.18 -2.35
C VAL A 91 9.23 1.43 -3.15
N HIS A 92 10.51 1.58 -3.50
CA HIS A 92 10.95 2.68 -4.36
C HIS A 92 10.26 2.62 -5.73
N THR A 93 10.16 1.45 -6.35
CA THR A 93 9.44 1.26 -7.61
C THR A 93 7.98 1.69 -7.48
N ALA A 94 7.26 1.24 -6.44
CA ALA A 94 5.88 1.62 -6.18
C ALA A 94 5.70 3.14 -6.03
N MET A 95 6.64 3.82 -5.36
CA MET A 95 6.60 5.28 -5.21
C MET A 95 6.78 5.99 -6.55
N GLN A 96 7.70 5.52 -7.37
CA GLN A 96 7.97 6.11 -8.69
C GLN A 96 6.83 5.87 -9.69
N ASP A 97 6.23 4.68 -9.65
CA ASP A 97 5.16 4.29 -10.56
C ASP A 97 3.76 4.68 -10.10
N SER A 98 3.65 5.30 -8.90
CA SER A 98 2.36 5.66 -8.31
C SER A 98 1.46 4.43 -8.09
N THR A 99 2.06 3.34 -7.64
CA THR A 99 1.38 2.07 -7.35
C THR A 99 0.98 2.01 -5.87
N PRO A 100 -0.28 1.74 -5.54
CA PRO A 100 -0.71 1.59 -4.15
C PRO A 100 -0.08 0.35 -3.51
N MET A 101 0.56 0.51 -2.36
CA MET A 101 1.24 -0.56 -1.65
C MET A 101 1.26 -0.29 -0.14
N VAL A 102 1.16 -1.35 0.67
CA VAL A 102 1.42 -1.31 2.12
C VAL A 102 2.49 -2.35 2.43
N ILE A 103 3.61 -1.90 3.01
CA ILE A 103 4.64 -2.79 3.54
C ILE A 103 4.59 -2.80 5.06
N PHE A 104 4.38 -3.99 5.64
CA PHE A 104 4.52 -4.21 7.08
C PHE A 104 5.94 -4.69 7.39
N ILE A 105 6.55 -4.05 8.37
CA ILE A 105 7.94 -4.28 8.72
C ILE A 105 7.99 -4.62 10.20
N GLY A 106 8.45 -5.82 10.55
CA GLY A 106 8.72 -6.13 11.93
C GLY A 106 9.76 -5.19 12.52
N GLN A 107 9.67 -4.93 13.82
CA GLN A 107 10.60 -4.07 14.55
C GLN A 107 11.02 -4.74 15.85
N VAL A 108 12.11 -4.28 16.44
CA VAL A 108 12.53 -4.66 17.79
C VAL A 108 11.42 -4.36 18.80
N ALA A 109 11.45 -5.00 19.97
CA ALA A 109 10.53 -4.67 21.05
C ALA A 109 10.69 -3.20 21.49
N ARG A 110 9.59 -2.53 21.86
CA ARG A 110 9.54 -1.10 22.20
C ARG A 110 10.52 -0.68 23.28
N ASP A 111 10.80 -1.57 24.23
CA ASP A 111 11.78 -1.33 25.30
C ASP A 111 13.25 -1.44 24.84
N GLN A 112 13.48 -1.95 23.62
CA GLN A 112 14.81 -2.09 23.00
C GLN A 112 15.13 -0.96 22.01
N GLU A 113 14.17 -0.12 21.66
CA GLU A 113 14.38 0.99 20.73
C GLU A 113 15.44 1.98 21.25
N TYR A 114 16.23 2.53 20.33
CA TYR A 114 17.34 3.47 20.60
C TYR A 114 18.47 2.89 21.47
N ARG A 115 18.62 1.56 21.47
CA ARG A 115 19.69 0.85 22.20
C ARG A 115 20.64 0.12 21.27
N GLU A 116 20.62 0.41 19.97
CA GLU A 116 21.37 -0.35 18.96
C GLU A 116 21.05 -1.85 19.04
N ALA A 117 19.75 -2.17 19.21
CA ALA A 117 19.29 -3.54 19.31
C ALA A 117 19.56 -4.29 17.99
N PHE A 118 19.60 -5.61 18.05
CA PHE A 118 19.92 -6.44 16.89
C PHE A 118 18.95 -6.17 15.71
N GLN A 119 19.51 -5.69 14.60
CA GLN A 119 18.79 -5.34 13.37
C GLN A 119 17.82 -4.13 13.51
N GLU A 120 17.96 -3.31 14.53
CA GLU A 120 17.17 -2.10 14.67
C GLU A 120 17.46 -1.11 13.53
N VAL A 121 16.40 -0.51 12.98
CA VAL A 121 16.48 0.58 12.00
C VAL A 121 15.37 1.59 12.27
N ASP A 122 15.71 2.87 12.23
CA ASP A 122 14.71 3.94 12.21
C ASP A 122 14.05 4.02 10.83
N TYR A 123 12.85 3.44 10.74
CA TYR A 123 12.12 3.39 9.47
C TYR A 123 11.54 4.73 9.05
N HIS A 124 11.33 5.68 9.95
CA HIS A 124 10.95 7.04 9.58
C HIS A 124 12.04 7.71 8.74
N GLN A 125 13.30 7.53 9.12
CA GLN A 125 14.42 8.04 8.34
C GLN A 125 14.67 7.21 7.08
N PHE A 126 14.63 5.89 7.18
CA PHE A 126 14.99 5.00 6.07
C PHE A 126 13.95 5.04 4.92
N TYR A 127 12.67 4.97 5.24
CA TYR A 127 11.59 4.93 4.25
C TYR A 127 10.95 6.30 3.97
N GLY A 128 11.27 7.33 4.76
CA GLY A 128 10.61 8.64 4.67
C GLY A 128 10.69 9.31 3.30
N ALA A 129 11.77 9.06 2.56
CA ALA A 129 11.95 9.62 1.21
C ALA A 129 11.27 8.82 0.09
N ILE A 130 10.91 7.55 0.34
CA ILE A 130 10.39 6.62 -0.67
C ILE A 130 8.98 6.10 -0.36
N CYS A 131 8.33 6.63 0.67
CA CYS A 131 6.96 6.32 1.04
C CYS A 131 6.12 7.59 1.15
N LYS A 132 4.82 7.46 0.92
CA LYS A 132 3.85 8.54 1.20
C LYS A 132 3.71 8.82 2.70
N LYS A 133 3.85 7.77 3.49
CA LYS A 133 3.83 7.81 4.96
C LYS A 133 4.62 6.65 5.53
N VAL A 134 5.25 6.91 6.67
CA VAL A 134 5.80 5.88 7.55
C VAL A 134 5.09 6.01 8.90
N VAL A 135 4.69 4.90 9.48
CA VAL A 135 4.04 4.86 10.80
C VAL A 135 4.54 3.66 11.57
N GLN A 136 4.71 3.81 12.89
CA GLN A 136 4.92 2.69 13.81
C GLN A 136 3.67 2.49 14.66
N ILE A 137 3.29 1.26 14.89
CA ILE A 137 2.13 0.90 15.71
C ILE A 137 2.64 0.44 17.08
N ASP A 138 2.60 1.33 18.07
CA ASP A 138 3.11 1.05 19.41
C ASP A 138 2.06 0.45 20.37
N HIS A 139 0.80 0.50 20.01
CA HIS A 139 -0.31 0.04 20.84
C HIS A 139 -1.28 -0.84 20.04
N ALA A 140 -1.61 -2.01 20.57
CA ALA A 140 -2.52 -2.96 19.91
C ALA A 140 -3.92 -2.35 19.64
N GLU A 141 -4.40 -1.47 20.54
CA GLU A 141 -5.68 -0.76 20.39
C GLU A 141 -5.71 0.19 19.18
N ARG A 142 -4.55 0.62 18.70
CA ARG A 142 -4.43 1.52 17.54
C ARG A 142 -4.22 0.80 16.22
N VAL A 143 -4.09 -0.53 16.23
CA VAL A 143 -3.91 -1.31 14.99
C VAL A 143 -5.05 -1.03 14.00
N PRO A 144 -6.35 -1.06 14.36
CA PRO A 144 -7.42 -0.82 13.41
C PRO A 144 -7.34 0.56 12.75
N GLU A 145 -7.11 1.60 13.54
CA GLU A 145 -6.98 2.98 13.05
C GLU A 145 -5.83 3.13 12.07
N LEU A 146 -4.63 2.68 12.48
CA LEU A 146 -3.40 2.95 11.73
C LEU A 146 -3.28 2.07 10.48
N VAL A 147 -3.79 0.84 10.50
CA VAL A 147 -3.87 -0.01 9.32
C VAL A 147 -4.87 0.57 8.31
N SER A 148 -6.08 0.93 8.76
CA SER A 148 -7.06 1.58 7.88
C SER A 148 -6.52 2.86 7.25
N GLN A 149 -5.83 3.69 8.03
CA GLN A 149 -5.17 4.90 7.53
C GLN A 149 -4.09 4.58 6.50
N ALA A 150 -3.29 3.52 6.69
CA ALA A 150 -2.25 3.10 5.76
C ALA A 150 -2.84 2.75 4.39
N PHE A 151 -3.89 1.93 4.36
CA PHE A 151 -4.59 1.56 3.13
C PHE A 151 -5.23 2.76 2.43
N HIS A 152 -5.90 3.64 3.21
CA HIS A 152 -6.49 4.85 2.66
C HIS A 152 -5.44 5.77 2.00
N ILE A 153 -4.32 6.02 2.68
CA ILE A 153 -3.23 6.87 2.16
C ILE A 153 -2.58 6.23 0.92
N ALA A 154 -2.35 4.92 0.95
CA ALA A 154 -1.74 4.22 -0.18
C ALA A 154 -2.56 4.38 -1.47
N ALA A 155 -3.89 4.32 -1.38
CA ALA A 155 -4.79 4.34 -2.53
C ALA A 155 -5.30 5.73 -2.92
N SER A 156 -5.19 6.75 -2.05
CA SER A 156 -5.81 8.06 -2.28
C SER A 156 -4.86 9.09 -2.90
N GLY A 157 -5.41 10.04 -3.65
CA GLY A 157 -4.64 11.06 -4.38
C GLY A 157 -3.71 10.42 -5.42
N ARG A 158 -2.41 10.79 -5.44
CA ARG A 158 -1.41 10.02 -6.18
C ARG A 158 -1.16 8.73 -5.38
N PRO A 159 -1.52 7.55 -5.88
CA PRO A 159 -1.23 6.29 -5.17
C PRO A 159 0.26 6.10 -4.92
N GLY A 160 0.59 5.30 -3.92
CA GLY A 160 1.99 5.03 -3.58
C GLY A 160 2.14 4.23 -2.30
N PRO A 161 3.37 3.85 -1.93
CA PRO A 161 3.62 2.99 -0.80
C PRO A 161 3.46 3.69 0.55
N VAL A 162 3.01 2.92 1.53
CA VAL A 162 3.02 3.27 2.96
C VAL A 162 3.77 2.19 3.72
N ALA A 163 4.70 2.58 4.58
CA ALA A 163 5.43 1.67 5.46
C ALA A 163 4.81 1.68 6.88
N VAL A 164 4.57 0.48 7.40
CA VAL A 164 3.98 0.27 8.73
C VAL A 164 4.93 -0.59 9.55
N SER A 165 5.59 0.00 10.54
CA SER A 165 6.45 -0.68 11.50
C SER A 165 5.60 -1.30 12.61
N ILE A 166 5.88 -2.57 12.95
CA ILE A 166 5.13 -3.34 13.95
C ILE A 166 6.09 -3.96 14.96
N PRO A 167 6.32 -3.32 16.14
CA PRO A 167 7.16 -3.87 17.20
C PRO A 167 6.72 -5.28 17.63
N GLU A 168 7.68 -6.18 17.84
CA GLU A 168 7.39 -7.59 18.10
C GLU A 168 6.63 -7.87 19.39
N ASP A 169 6.81 -7.03 20.40
CA ASP A 169 6.08 -7.11 21.68
C ASP A 169 4.65 -6.58 21.55
N MET A 170 4.43 -5.48 20.80
CA MET A 170 3.10 -4.96 20.52
C MET A 170 2.19 -6.00 19.86
N GLN A 171 2.72 -6.83 18.98
CA GLN A 171 1.93 -7.87 18.31
C GLN A 171 1.36 -8.92 19.29
N ARG A 172 1.98 -9.07 20.47
CA ARG A 172 1.54 -9.97 21.55
C ARG A 172 0.62 -9.30 22.55
N ASP A 173 0.58 -7.97 22.60
CA ASP A 173 -0.33 -7.25 23.49
C ASP A 173 -1.79 -7.60 23.16
N MET A 174 -2.55 -7.82 24.23
CA MET A 174 -3.97 -8.18 24.12
C MET A 174 -4.84 -6.94 24.25
N ALA A 175 -5.74 -6.73 23.29
CA ALA A 175 -6.67 -5.59 23.30
C ALA A 175 -8.09 -6.00 22.94
N ASP A 176 -9.08 -5.35 23.55
CA ASP A 176 -10.48 -5.39 23.17
C ASP A 176 -10.85 -4.07 22.47
N VAL A 177 -10.74 -4.07 21.17
CA VAL A 177 -10.96 -2.90 20.33
C VAL A 177 -11.86 -3.23 19.15
N ALA A 178 -12.73 -2.27 18.78
CA ALA A 178 -13.57 -2.40 17.59
C ALA A 178 -12.73 -2.27 16.32
N ASP A 179 -13.08 -3.05 15.31
CA ASP A 179 -12.45 -2.97 13.99
C ASP A 179 -12.75 -1.65 13.30
N ALA A 180 -11.79 -1.16 12.52
CA ALA A 180 -12.02 -0.04 11.62
C ALA A 180 -12.86 -0.49 10.41
N ARG A 181 -13.58 0.44 9.81
CA ARG A 181 -14.28 0.20 8.55
C ARG A 181 -13.28 0.18 7.39
N SER A 182 -13.64 -0.53 6.31
CA SER A 182 -12.86 -0.43 5.08
C SER A 182 -12.87 1.03 4.58
N PHE A 183 -11.77 1.45 3.96
CA PHE A 183 -11.66 2.78 3.40
C PHE A 183 -12.41 2.88 2.06
N THR A 184 -12.81 4.10 1.72
CA THR A 184 -13.31 4.42 0.38
C THR A 184 -12.27 5.30 -0.32
N THR A 185 -11.80 4.87 -1.50
CA THR A 185 -10.85 5.66 -2.28
C THR A 185 -11.48 6.98 -2.73
N VAL A 186 -10.85 8.09 -2.38
CA VAL A 186 -11.25 9.41 -2.86
C VAL A 186 -10.73 9.60 -4.27
N ARG A 187 -11.63 9.80 -5.22
CA ARG A 187 -11.30 10.11 -6.62
C ARG A 187 -11.52 11.59 -6.88
N SER A 188 -10.55 12.22 -7.56
CA SER A 188 -10.70 13.60 -8.03
C SER A 188 -11.49 13.61 -9.32
N GLU A 189 -12.42 14.55 -9.44
CA GLU A 189 -13.19 14.79 -10.66
C GLU A 189 -12.78 16.12 -11.28
N VAL A 190 -12.82 16.20 -12.61
CA VAL A 190 -12.55 17.44 -13.34
C VAL A 190 -13.79 18.34 -13.28
N GLY A 191 -13.64 19.53 -12.68
CA GLY A 191 -14.74 20.50 -12.61
C GLY A 191 -15.16 21.03 -13.99
N PRO A 192 -16.44 21.46 -14.15
CA PRO A 192 -16.99 21.92 -15.44
C PRO A 192 -16.17 23.02 -16.09
N LYS A 193 -15.64 23.97 -15.31
CA LYS A 193 -14.81 25.07 -15.81
C LYS A 193 -13.51 24.55 -16.41
N ALA A 194 -12.78 23.69 -15.70
CA ALA A 194 -11.53 23.12 -16.19
C ALA A 194 -11.75 22.29 -17.48
N MET A 195 -12.87 21.57 -17.56
CA MET A 195 -13.25 20.84 -18.78
C MET A 195 -13.56 21.79 -19.95
N ALA A 196 -14.23 22.91 -19.71
CA ALA A 196 -14.50 23.91 -20.73
C ALA A 196 -13.20 24.57 -21.24
N ASP A 197 -12.31 24.93 -20.32
CA ASP A 197 -11.01 25.51 -20.63
C ASP A 197 -10.15 24.51 -21.47
N PHE A 198 -10.14 23.23 -21.10
CA PHE A 198 -9.46 22.19 -21.86
C PHE A 198 -10.02 22.04 -23.29
N ARG A 199 -11.35 22.00 -23.43
CA ARG A 199 -12.00 21.92 -24.75
C ARG A 199 -11.64 23.11 -25.62
N ALA A 200 -11.62 24.32 -25.08
CA ALA A 200 -11.28 25.55 -25.80
C ALA A 200 -9.81 25.51 -26.27
N GLN A 201 -8.89 25.08 -25.41
CA GLN A 201 -7.47 24.93 -25.77
C GLN A 201 -7.27 23.91 -26.88
N LEU A 202 -7.91 22.74 -26.77
CA LEU A 202 -7.81 21.69 -27.78
C LEU A 202 -8.38 22.14 -29.13
N ALA A 203 -9.54 22.81 -29.15
CA ALA A 203 -10.18 23.30 -30.37
C ALA A 203 -9.35 24.39 -31.08
N ASN A 204 -8.55 25.16 -30.34
CA ASN A 204 -7.65 26.17 -30.90
C ASN A 204 -6.26 25.65 -31.24
N SER A 205 -5.98 24.35 -31.04
CA SER A 205 -4.68 23.76 -31.32
C SER A 205 -4.60 23.23 -32.75
N GLU A 206 -3.57 23.62 -33.49
CA GLU A 206 -3.36 23.16 -34.87
C GLU A 206 -2.73 21.74 -34.92
N ARG A 207 -1.91 21.38 -33.94
CA ARG A 207 -1.17 20.12 -33.89
C ARG A 207 -1.15 19.55 -32.48
N PRO A 208 -2.31 19.13 -31.96
CA PRO A 208 -2.37 18.57 -30.62
C PRO A 208 -1.70 17.20 -30.54
N LEU A 209 -1.05 16.90 -29.41
CA LEU A 209 -0.52 15.60 -29.05
C LEU A 209 -0.95 15.26 -27.62
N MET A 210 -1.49 14.08 -27.41
CA MET A 210 -1.77 13.57 -26.06
C MET A 210 -0.61 12.70 -25.59
N ILE A 211 -0.11 12.98 -24.36
CA ILE A 211 0.83 12.09 -23.67
C ILE A 211 0.10 11.55 -22.45
N LEU A 212 -0.20 10.26 -22.48
CA LEU A 212 -0.92 9.56 -21.41
C LEU A 212 0.08 9.03 -20.37
N GLY A 213 -0.29 9.13 -19.10
CA GLY A 213 0.55 8.67 -18.00
C GLY A 213 -0.25 8.57 -16.71
N GLY A 214 0.44 8.26 -15.61
CA GLY A 214 -0.17 8.11 -14.29
C GLY A 214 -0.79 6.73 -14.06
N ALA A 215 -1.44 6.58 -12.90
CA ALA A 215 -2.11 5.37 -12.46
C ALA A 215 -3.63 5.51 -12.55
N GLY A 216 -4.36 4.40 -12.33
CA GLY A 216 -5.81 4.41 -12.22
C GLY A 216 -6.56 4.30 -13.56
N TRP A 217 -5.91 3.87 -14.61
CA TRP A 217 -6.54 3.55 -15.88
C TRP A 217 -7.45 2.33 -15.73
N SER A 218 -8.73 2.50 -16.09
CA SER A 218 -9.68 1.41 -16.23
C SER A 218 -9.80 1.00 -17.70
N GLU A 219 -10.27 -0.21 -17.95
CA GLU A 219 -10.57 -0.68 -19.32
C GLU A 219 -11.48 0.31 -20.06
N LYS A 220 -12.51 0.83 -19.36
CA LYS A 220 -13.39 1.85 -19.92
C LYS A 220 -12.65 3.13 -20.28
N ALA A 221 -11.74 3.62 -19.41
CA ALA A 221 -10.97 4.83 -19.69
C ALA A 221 -10.04 4.65 -20.89
N CYS A 222 -9.45 3.46 -21.05
CA CYS A 222 -8.63 3.13 -22.23
C CYS A 222 -9.48 3.13 -23.51
N THR A 223 -10.66 2.52 -23.48
CA THR A 223 -11.59 2.52 -24.61
C THR A 223 -12.06 3.94 -24.97
N ASP A 224 -12.44 4.73 -23.96
CA ASP A 224 -12.92 6.10 -24.15
C ASP A 224 -11.83 7.01 -24.77
N ILE A 225 -10.58 6.91 -24.31
CA ILE A 225 -9.50 7.76 -24.84
C ILE A 225 -9.08 7.33 -26.24
N GLN A 226 -9.13 6.04 -26.55
CA GLN A 226 -8.91 5.54 -27.90
C GLN A 226 -9.96 6.09 -28.86
N ALA A 227 -11.25 5.94 -28.53
CA ALA A 227 -12.34 6.45 -29.34
C ALA A 227 -12.25 7.97 -29.55
N PHE A 228 -11.88 8.71 -28.50
CA PHE A 228 -11.65 10.15 -28.58
C PHE A 228 -10.51 10.50 -29.55
N SER A 229 -9.37 9.81 -29.45
CA SER A 229 -8.21 9.99 -30.32
C SER A 229 -8.56 9.75 -31.79
N GLU A 230 -9.20 8.63 -32.08
CA GLU A 230 -9.61 8.24 -33.44
C GLU A 230 -10.63 9.23 -34.04
N ALA A 231 -11.65 9.63 -33.26
CA ALA A 231 -12.69 10.54 -33.74
C ALA A 231 -12.18 11.97 -34.01
N ASN A 232 -11.12 12.41 -33.34
CA ASN A 232 -10.60 13.76 -33.45
C ASN A 232 -9.23 13.84 -34.15
N GLY A 233 -8.67 12.72 -34.59
CA GLY A 233 -7.36 12.67 -35.23
C GLY A 233 -6.21 13.16 -34.36
N VAL A 234 -6.29 12.98 -33.04
CA VAL A 234 -5.27 13.43 -32.09
C VAL A 234 -4.31 12.30 -31.79
N PRO A 235 -3.01 12.40 -32.17
CA PRO A 235 -2.03 11.37 -31.85
C PRO A 235 -1.86 11.15 -30.36
N VAL A 236 -1.62 9.90 -29.97
CA VAL A 236 -1.41 9.50 -28.57
C VAL A 236 -0.04 8.89 -28.39
N ALA A 237 0.67 9.26 -27.34
CA ALA A 237 1.87 8.61 -26.85
C ALA A 237 1.68 8.21 -25.39
N ALA A 238 2.24 7.09 -24.97
CA ALA A 238 2.29 6.70 -23.57
C ALA A 238 3.62 7.17 -22.94
N SER A 239 3.57 7.59 -21.68
CA SER A 239 4.80 7.83 -20.93
C SER A 239 5.52 6.51 -20.67
N PHE A 240 6.85 6.56 -20.49
CA PHE A 240 7.71 5.37 -20.40
C PHE A 240 7.22 4.30 -19.40
N ARG A 241 6.63 4.70 -18.28
CA ARG A 241 6.15 3.78 -17.24
C ARG A 241 4.70 3.31 -17.40
N CYS A 242 4.02 3.77 -18.42
CA CYS A 242 2.59 3.52 -18.67
C CYS A 242 2.34 2.80 -19.99
N GLN A 243 3.35 2.09 -20.50
CA GLN A 243 3.28 1.27 -21.70
C GLN A 243 2.65 -0.08 -21.43
#